data_200c79174c41c1be72324f0a4c6488cb
#
_entry.id   200c79174c41c1be72324f0a4c6488cb
#
_cell.length_a   1.000
_cell.length_b   1.000
_cell.length_c   1.000
_cell.angle_alpha   90.00
_cell.angle_beta   90.00
_cell.angle_gamma   90.00
#
_symmetry.space_group_name_H-M   'P 1'
#
loop_
_entity.id
_entity.type
_entity.pdbx_description
1 polymer ?
#
loop_
_entity_poly.entity_id
_entity_poly.type
_entity_poly.pdbx_seq_one_letter_code
_entity_poly.pdbx_strand_id
1 'polypeptide(L)'
;ARGELNEAHIDALAEQIARLQRAVHVDAAGGQVAELAHGAAASLVQAYPFPMAPAFVPNLTQGAQLYAQQCASCHGANGDGNGPAAAGLEPPPIAFTDSERADARSLAALYQVISQGVEGTTMTDYSHLPEEDRWALAFFISTLSYDAALKQQGQQQWQADAALRNHFSEMGALTTATPASIEKALPQADGRAALAYLRAHPEVINAGKPTGTALSRLRMQESLAALHSGDTAAAMR
;
A
#
# COMPACT_ATOMS: atom_id res chain seq x y z
N ALA A 1 -5.06 -19.11 -18.96
CA ALA A 1 -4.92 -18.14 -20.03
C ALA A 1 -4.39 -16.86 -19.42
N ARG A 2 -3.11 -16.55 -19.55
CA ARG A 2 -2.57 -15.22 -19.33
C ARG A 2 -3.13 -14.39 -20.47
N GLY A 3 -4.05 -13.45 -20.14
CA GLY A 3 -4.64 -12.59 -21.12
C GLY A 3 -3.53 -11.82 -21.84
N GLU A 4 -3.47 -11.96 -23.14
CA GLU A 4 -2.70 -11.07 -23.98
C GLU A 4 -3.21 -9.67 -23.69
N LEU A 5 -2.29 -8.78 -23.32
CA LEU A 5 -2.59 -7.37 -23.19
C LEU A 5 -3.12 -6.91 -24.53
N ASN A 6 -4.35 -6.49 -24.55
CA ASN A 6 -4.95 -5.92 -25.72
C ASN A 6 -4.13 -4.67 -26.08
N GLU A 7 -3.59 -4.61 -27.32
CA GLU A 7 -2.81 -3.50 -27.84
C GLU A 7 -3.47 -2.15 -27.53
N ALA A 8 -4.81 -2.08 -27.56
CA ALA A 8 -5.57 -0.91 -27.20
C ALA A 8 -5.35 -0.41 -25.75
N HIS A 9 -5.07 -1.29 -24.78
CA HIS A 9 -4.75 -0.88 -23.40
C HIS A 9 -3.32 -0.32 -23.30
N ILE A 10 -2.38 -0.87 -24.07
CA ILE A 10 -1.00 -0.37 -24.13
C ILE A 10 -0.98 1.03 -24.75
N ASP A 11 -1.71 1.24 -25.85
CA ASP A 11 -1.81 2.53 -26.51
C ASP A 11 -2.46 3.59 -25.63
N ALA A 12 -3.55 3.23 -24.92
CA ALA A 12 -4.21 4.14 -23.99
C ALA A 12 -3.30 4.53 -22.82
N LEU A 13 -2.52 3.59 -22.28
CA LEU A 13 -1.55 3.87 -21.22
C LEU A 13 -0.42 4.75 -21.73
N ALA A 14 0.11 4.48 -22.93
CA ALA A 14 1.15 5.28 -23.56
C ALA A 14 0.68 6.74 -23.78
N GLU A 15 -0.57 6.94 -24.20
CA GLU A 15 -1.15 8.29 -24.34
C GLU A 15 -1.27 9.01 -22.99
N GLN A 16 -1.69 8.32 -21.92
CA GLN A 16 -1.76 8.89 -20.58
C GLN A 16 -0.39 9.32 -20.06
N ILE A 17 0.63 8.48 -20.26
CA ILE A 17 2.02 8.80 -19.91
C ILE A 17 2.51 10.02 -20.72
N ALA A 18 2.22 10.09 -22.01
CA ALA A 18 2.59 11.24 -22.83
C ALA A 18 1.88 12.54 -22.39
N ARG A 19 0.63 12.47 -21.91
CA ARG A 19 -0.07 13.62 -21.32
C ARG A 19 0.60 14.07 -20.02
N LEU A 20 0.96 13.14 -19.14
CA LEU A 20 1.70 13.43 -17.91
C LEU A 20 3.05 14.10 -18.21
N GLN A 21 3.82 13.54 -19.13
CA GLN A 21 5.10 14.11 -19.55
C GLN A 21 4.94 15.55 -20.08
N ARG A 22 3.92 15.80 -20.92
CA ARG A 22 3.63 17.17 -21.40
C ARG A 22 3.28 18.11 -20.26
N ALA A 23 2.43 17.68 -19.30
CA ALA A 23 2.05 18.51 -18.17
C ALA A 23 3.24 18.90 -17.29
N VAL A 24 4.17 17.98 -17.05
CA VAL A 24 5.43 18.26 -16.34
C VAL A 24 6.30 19.23 -17.14
N HIS A 25 6.38 19.06 -18.46
CA HIS A 25 7.25 19.88 -19.33
C HIS A 25 6.79 21.34 -19.45
N VAL A 26 5.49 21.60 -19.32
CA VAL A 26 4.91 22.96 -19.39
C VAL A 26 4.67 23.58 -18.02
N ASP A 27 5.26 22.99 -16.99
CA ASP A 27 5.14 23.46 -15.59
C ASP A 27 3.67 23.62 -15.13
N ALA A 28 2.83 22.64 -15.46
CA ALA A 28 1.43 22.64 -15.10
C ALA A 28 1.26 22.61 -13.58
N ALA A 29 0.12 23.11 -13.10
CA ALA A 29 -0.21 23.12 -11.67
C ALA A 29 -0.04 21.73 -11.04
N GLY A 30 0.60 21.64 -9.88
CA GLY A 30 0.95 20.38 -9.21
C GLY A 30 -0.25 19.42 -9.03
N GLY A 31 -1.46 19.96 -8.78
CA GLY A 31 -2.70 19.18 -8.72
C GLY A 31 -3.04 18.50 -10.05
N GLN A 32 -2.85 19.16 -11.19
CA GLN A 32 -3.09 18.58 -12.52
C GLN A 32 -2.08 17.48 -12.83
N VAL A 33 -0.82 17.67 -12.49
CA VAL A 33 0.23 16.65 -12.64
C VAL A 33 -0.08 15.44 -11.78
N ALA A 34 -0.51 15.65 -10.52
CA ALA A 34 -0.90 14.60 -9.62
C ALA A 34 -2.10 13.78 -10.14
N GLU A 35 -3.15 14.43 -10.66
CA GLU A 35 -4.29 13.75 -11.28
C GLU A 35 -3.90 12.87 -12.46
N LEU A 36 -3.07 13.41 -13.36
CA LEU A 36 -2.58 12.65 -14.53
C LEU A 36 -1.72 11.45 -14.11
N ALA A 37 -0.86 11.64 -13.10
CA ALA A 37 -0.03 10.56 -12.55
C ALA A 37 -0.88 9.46 -11.90
N HIS A 38 -1.89 9.84 -11.09
CA HIS A 38 -2.80 8.90 -10.46
C HIS A 38 -3.64 8.13 -11.51
N GLY A 39 -4.11 8.83 -12.56
CA GLY A 39 -4.85 8.20 -13.65
C GLY A 39 -4.02 7.16 -14.39
N ALA A 40 -2.77 7.49 -14.74
CA ALA A 40 -1.84 6.57 -15.41
C ALA A 40 -1.50 5.36 -14.52
N ALA A 41 -1.24 5.59 -13.22
CA ALA A 41 -0.97 4.52 -12.27
C ALA A 41 -2.18 3.58 -12.10
N ALA A 42 -3.40 4.11 -12.01
CA ALA A 42 -4.63 3.31 -11.92
C ALA A 42 -4.83 2.44 -13.17
N SER A 43 -4.61 3.00 -14.36
CA SER A 43 -4.69 2.27 -15.63
C SER A 43 -3.64 1.17 -15.73
N LEU A 44 -2.42 1.44 -15.24
CA LEU A 44 -1.35 0.44 -15.17
C LEU A 44 -1.71 -0.73 -14.26
N VAL A 45 -2.20 -0.46 -13.05
CA VAL A 45 -2.63 -1.49 -12.09
C VAL A 45 -3.80 -2.31 -12.65
N GLN A 46 -4.71 -1.69 -13.39
CA GLN A 46 -5.83 -2.37 -14.04
C GLN A 46 -5.36 -3.27 -15.20
N ALA A 47 -4.41 -2.81 -16.00
CA ALA A 47 -3.85 -3.56 -17.11
C ALA A 47 -2.92 -4.71 -16.66
N TYR A 48 -2.21 -4.50 -15.55
CA TYR A 48 -1.30 -5.46 -14.94
C TYR A 48 -1.71 -5.70 -13.48
N PRO A 49 -2.65 -6.61 -13.22
CA PRO A 49 -3.05 -6.95 -11.86
C PRO A 49 -1.95 -7.76 -11.18
N PHE A 50 -0.83 -7.10 -10.87
CA PHE A 50 0.11 -7.65 -9.90
C PHE A 50 -0.53 -7.54 -8.52
N PRO A 51 -0.43 -8.55 -7.67
CA PRO A 51 -0.84 -8.44 -6.29
C PRO A 51 0.08 -7.41 -5.60
N MET A 52 -0.29 -6.14 -5.69
CA MET A 52 0.35 -5.04 -4.95
C MET A 52 -0.06 -5.10 -3.47
N ALA A 53 -0.04 -6.31 -2.91
CA ALA A 53 -0.48 -6.55 -1.55
C ALA A 53 0.30 -7.72 -0.94
N PRO A 54 0.66 -7.65 0.35
CA PRO A 54 1.28 -8.76 1.04
C PRO A 54 0.31 -9.95 1.14
N ALA A 55 0.86 -11.16 0.98
CA ALA A 55 0.13 -12.41 1.22
C ALA A 55 0.03 -12.78 2.72
N PHE A 56 0.48 -11.90 3.60
CA PHE A 56 0.56 -12.04 5.06
C PHE A 56 0.00 -10.78 5.72
N VAL A 57 -0.23 -10.84 7.04
CA VAL A 57 -0.58 -9.65 7.84
C VAL A 57 0.70 -8.92 8.21
N PRO A 58 0.90 -7.64 7.79
CA PRO A 58 2.08 -6.87 8.14
C PRO A 58 2.22 -6.63 9.64
N ASN A 59 3.44 -6.76 10.15
CA ASN A 59 3.75 -6.58 11.57
C ASN A 59 4.16 -5.12 11.85
N LEU A 60 3.24 -4.31 12.41
CA LEU A 60 3.50 -2.91 12.70
C LEU A 60 4.59 -2.71 13.78
N THR A 61 4.72 -3.62 14.73
CA THR A 61 5.79 -3.55 15.74
C THR A 61 7.16 -3.71 15.09
N GLN A 62 7.30 -4.65 14.17
CA GLN A 62 8.51 -4.80 13.35
C GLN A 62 8.75 -3.55 12.49
N GLY A 63 7.69 -3.00 11.88
CA GLY A 63 7.77 -1.76 11.11
C GLY A 63 8.28 -0.58 11.94
N ALA A 64 7.80 -0.43 13.18
CA ALA A 64 8.27 0.61 14.10
C ALA A 64 9.76 0.45 14.46
N GLN A 65 10.21 -0.78 14.72
CA GLN A 65 11.62 -1.06 15.02
C GLN A 65 12.53 -0.75 13.83
N LEU A 66 12.15 -1.20 12.64
CA LEU A 66 12.88 -0.92 11.40
C LEU A 66 12.91 0.58 11.08
N TYR A 67 11.78 1.27 11.28
CA TYR A 67 11.71 2.72 11.11
C TYR A 67 12.70 3.45 12.01
N ALA A 68 12.75 3.11 13.29
CA ALA A 68 13.68 3.72 14.23
C ALA A 68 15.16 3.50 13.83
N GLN A 69 15.47 2.35 13.23
CA GLN A 69 16.84 1.98 12.84
C GLN A 69 17.26 2.56 11.49
N GLN A 70 16.35 2.59 10.51
CA GLN A 70 16.68 2.86 9.10
C GLN A 70 16.18 4.21 8.59
N CYS A 71 15.12 4.77 9.18
CA CYS A 71 14.39 5.92 8.60
C CYS A 71 14.42 7.16 9.47
N ALA A 72 14.39 6.99 10.81
CA ALA A 72 14.23 8.09 11.76
C ALA A 72 15.38 9.11 11.74
N SER A 73 16.58 8.71 11.32
CA SER A 73 17.73 9.62 11.20
C SER A 73 17.47 10.78 10.23
N CYS A 74 16.71 10.57 9.17
CA CYS A 74 16.31 11.59 8.20
C CYS A 74 14.88 12.07 8.44
N HIS A 75 13.93 11.11 8.59
CA HIS A 75 12.50 11.44 8.67
C HIS A 75 12.00 11.85 10.05
N GLY A 76 12.88 11.88 11.09
CA GLY A 76 12.49 12.17 12.47
C GLY A 76 11.89 10.96 13.19
N ALA A 77 12.05 10.91 14.51
CA ALA A 77 11.55 9.81 15.34
C ALA A 77 10.01 9.67 15.27
N ASN A 78 9.31 10.79 15.05
CA ASN A 78 7.85 10.88 14.95
C ASN A 78 7.37 11.00 13.49
N GLY A 79 8.27 10.96 12.50
CA GLY A 79 7.91 11.10 11.10
C GLY A 79 7.67 12.54 10.64
N ASP A 80 8.20 13.52 11.35
CA ASP A 80 8.02 14.96 11.09
C ASP A 80 9.00 15.53 10.05
N GLY A 81 9.88 14.70 9.47
CA GLY A 81 10.88 15.12 8.49
C GLY A 81 12.10 15.80 9.09
N ASN A 82 12.19 15.94 10.43
CA ASN A 82 13.22 16.72 11.13
C ASN A 82 14.23 15.81 11.86
N GLY A 83 14.65 14.72 11.23
CA GLY A 83 15.69 13.88 11.79
C GLY A 83 17.04 14.59 11.86
N PRO A 84 17.96 14.11 12.73
CA PRO A 84 19.27 14.75 12.90
C PRO A 84 20.12 14.78 11.61
N ALA A 85 19.88 13.87 10.68
CA ALA A 85 20.54 13.83 9.36
C ALA A 85 19.76 14.58 8.26
N ALA A 86 18.65 15.24 8.57
CA ALA A 86 17.83 15.97 7.59
C ALA A 86 18.46 17.30 7.17
N ALA A 87 19.29 17.89 8.04
CA ALA A 87 19.85 19.23 7.81
C ALA A 87 20.69 19.28 6.53
N GLY A 88 20.32 20.20 5.63
CA GLY A 88 21.04 20.41 4.36
C GLY A 88 20.74 19.43 3.26
N LEU A 89 19.78 18.51 3.43
CA LEU A 89 19.32 17.64 2.36
C LEU A 89 18.39 18.40 1.40
N GLU A 90 18.65 18.26 0.10
CA GLU A 90 17.84 18.83 -0.97
C GLU A 90 17.39 17.71 -1.94
N PRO A 91 16.11 17.44 -2.11
CA PRO A 91 15.01 18.01 -1.32
C PRO A 91 15.03 17.53 0.15
N PRO A 92 14.38 18.27 1.08
CA PRO A 92 14.30 17.85 2.47
C PRO A 92 13.46 16.56 2.62
N PRO A 93 13.71 15.75 3.66
CA PRO A 93 12.90 14.57 3.95
C PRO A 93 11.43 14.92 4.14
N ILE A 94 10.55 14.06 3.62
CA ILE A 94 9.10 14.24 3.74
C ILE A 94 8.68 14.08 5.21
N ALA A 95 7.78 14.95 5.68
CA ALA A 95 7.03 14.74 6.91
C ALA A 95 5.88 13.72 6.65
N PHE A 96 5.93 12.57 7.29
CA PHE A 96 4.86 11.58 7.24
C PHE A 96 3.64 11.98 8.09
N THR A 97 3.83 12.96 8.96
CA THR A 97 2.77 13.57 9.78
C THR A 97 1.93 14.59 9.00
N ASP A 98 2.37 15.01 7.81
CA ASP A 98 1.60 15.87 6.92
C ASP A 98 0.39 15.09 6.38
N SER A 99 -0.79 15.51 6.80
CA SER A 99 -2.04 14.83 6.49
C SER A 99 -2.41 14.89 5.02
N GLU A 100 -2.21 16.03 4.36
CA GLU A 100 -2.54 16.18 2.94
C GLU A 100 -1.69 15.24 2.08
N ARG A 101 -0.39 15.18 2.36
CA ARG A 101 0.53 14.23 1.71
C ARG A 101 0.18 12.77 1.99
N ALA A 102 -0.16 12.46 3.25
CA ALA A 102 -0.50 11.10 3.66
C ALA A 102 -1.79 10.62 2.98
N ASP A 103 -2.79 11.49 2.86
CA ASP A 103 -4.07 11.21 2.23
C ASP A 103 -3.95 11.01 0.70
N ALA A 104 -2.97 11.66 0.07
CA ALA A 104 -2.67 11.47 -1.35
C ALA A 104 -1.95 10.15 -1.67
N ARG A 105 -1.50 9.37 -0.66
CA ARG A 105 -0.65 8.20 -0.87
C ARG A 105 -1.29 6.90 -0.42
N SER A 106 -1.25 5.90 -1.30
CA SER A 106 -1.61 4.52 -0.96
C SER A 106 -0.43 3.80 -0.28
N LEU A 107 -0.73 2.69 0.41
CA LEU A 107 0.29 1.79 0.97
C LEU A 107 1.21 1.21 -0.11
N ALA A 108 0.66 0.87 -1.27
CA ALA A 108 1.44 0.36 -2.40
C ALA A 108 2.46 1.39 -2.90
N ALA A 109 2.08 2.68 -2.94
CA ALA A 109 3.01 3.76 -3.28
C ALA A 109 4.13 3.92 -2.24
N LEU A 110 3.83 3.81 -0.95
CA LEU A 110 4.84 3.82 0.10
C LEU A 110 5.79 2.63 -0.01
N TYR A 111 5.25 1.42 -0.20
CA TYR A 111 6.04 0.21 -0.41
C TYR A 111 6.98 0.32 -1.61
N GLN A 112 6.50 0.90 -2.71
CA GLN A 112 7.28 1.12 -3.92
C GLN A 112 8.45 2.09 -3.66
N VAL A 113 8.19 3.23 -3.02
CA VAL A 113 9.22 4.20 -2.66
C VAL A 113 10.27 3.60 -1.72
N ILE A 114 9.85 2.84 -0.72
CA ILE A 114 10.78 2.10 0.17
C ILE A 114 11.63 1.12 -0.64
N SER A 115 11.01 0.40 -1.59
CA SER A 115 11.72 -0.62 -2.38
C SER A 115 12.70 -0.05 -3.40
N GLN A 116 12.41 1.13 -3.97
CA GLN A 116 13.17 1.69 -5.10
C GLN A 116 14.02 2.91 -4.74
N GLY A 117 13.76 3.52 -3.58
CA GLY A 117 14.31 4.83 -3.24
C GLY A 117 13.68 5.95 -4.09
N VAL A 118 14.31 7.11 -4.09
CA VAL A 118 13.89 8.26 -4.90
C VAL A 118 15.10 8.79 -5.66
N GLU A 119 15.10 8.61 -6.97
CA GLU A 119 16.19 9.03 -7.85
C GLU A 119 16.48 10.54 -7.70
N GLY A 120 17.75 10.91 -7.69
CA GLY A 120 18.18 12.29 -7.51
C GLY A 120 18.10 12.82 -6.08
N THR A 121 17.81 11.97 -5.09
CA THR A 121 17.79 12.32 -3.67
C THR A 121 18.69 11.41 -2.84
N THR A 122 18.79 11.70 -1.54
CA THR A 122 19.49 10.85 -0.57
C THR A 122 18.65 9.67 -0.07
N MET A 123 17.39 9.55 -0.49
CA MET A 123 16.53 8.41 -0.17
C MET A 123 16.93 7.20 -0.99
N THR A 124 17.76 6.34 -0.40
CA THR A 124 18.24 5.10 -1.03
C THR A 124 17.14 4.05 -1.11
N ASP A 125 17.35 3.02 -1.93
CA ASP A 125 16.47 1.85 -1.97
C ASP A 125 16.71 0.92 -0.78
N TYR A 126 15.65 0.25 -0.37
CA TYR A 126 15.65 -0.79 0.67
C TYR A 126 15.25 -2.15 0.10
N SER A 127 15.57 -2.39 -1.18
CA SER A 127 15.27 -3.66 -1.87
C SER A 127 15.99 -4.87 -1.23
N HIS A 128 17.08 -4.62 -0.51
CA HIS A 128 17.83 -5.62 0.25
C HIS A 128 17.07 -6.15 1.49
N LEU A 129 16.07 -5.41 2.00
CA LEU A 129 15.20 -5.89 3.07
C LEU A 129 14.21 -6.94 2.53
N PRO A 130 13.84 -7.94 3.34
CA PRO A 130 12.75 -8.85 3.02
C PRO A 130 11.44 -8.12 2.65
N GLU A 131 10.61 -8.76 1.86
CA GLU A 131 9.30 -8.20 1.46
C GLU A 131 8.43 -7.88 2.68
N GLU A 132 8.44 -8.77 3.68
CA GLU A 132 7.71 -8.62 4.93
C GLU A 132 8.12 -7.35 5.69
N ASP A 133 9.40 -7.05 5.74
CA ASP A 133 9.95 -5.89 6.42
C ASP A 133 9.58 -4.58 5.70
N ARG A 134 9.62 -4.57 4.38
CA ARG A 134 9.23 -3.40 3.58
C ARG A 134 7.74 -3.10 3.69
N TRP A 135 6.88 -4.14 3.72
CA TRP A 135 5.46 -3.96 3.98
C TRP A 135 5.19 -3.51 5.41
N ALA A 136 5.89 -4.07 6.40
CA ALA A 136 5.80 -3.64 7.80
C ALA A 136 6.15 -2.14 7.95
N LEU A 137 7.21 -1.67 7.27
CA LEU A 137 7.58 -0.25 7.19
C LEU A 137 6.49 0.60 6.54
N ALA A 138 5.96 0.19 5.37
CA ALA A 138 4.93 0.94 4.67
C ALA A 138 3.66 1.10 5.53
N PHE A 139 3.23 0.03 6.18
CA PHE A 139 2.09 0.08 7.10
C PHE A 139 2.36 0.98 8.30
N PHE A 140 3.49 0.82 8.98
CA PHE A 140 3.85 1.66 10.13
C PHE A 140 3.89 3.15 9.74
N ILE A 141 4.63 3.51 8.69
CA ILE A 141 4.76 4.90 8.21
C ILE A 141 3.39 5.50 7.90
N SER A 142 2.51 4.73 7.27
CA SER A 142 1.16 5.21 6.91
C SER A 142 0.27 5.54 8.11
N THR A 143 0.65 5.12 9.32
CA THR A 143 -0.12 5.42 10.55
C THR A 143 0.32 6.71 11.24
N LEU A 144 1.44 7.30 10.84
CA LEU A 144 2.05 8.44 11.54
C LEU A 144 1.26 9.74 11.43
N SER A 145 0.38 9.86 10.40
CA SER A 145 -0.49 11.03 10.22
C SER A 145 -1.83 10.92 10.94
N TYR A 146 -2.11 9.80 11.63
CA TYR A 146 -3.41 9.53 12.23
C TYR A 146 -3.34 9.55 13.75
N ASP A 147 -4.16 10.37 14.37
CA ASP A 147 -4.30 10.40 15.83
C ASP A 147 -5.20 9.28 16.38
N ALA A 148 -5.27 9.17 17.70
CA ALA A 148 -6.06 8.14 18.36
C ALA A 148 -7.57 8.32 18.16
N ALA A 149 -8.05 9.57 18.07
CA ALA A 149 -9.47 9.86 17.88
C ALA A 149 -9.93 9.41 16.50
N LEU A 150 -9.15 9.68 15.46
CA LEU A 150 -9.46 9.26 14.09
C LEU A 150 -9.45 7.73 13.95
N LYS A 151 -8.50 7.04 14.60
CA LYS A 151 -8.45 5.57 14.63
C LYS A 151 -9.69 4.99 15.33
N GLN A 152 -10.13 5.60 16.42
CA GLN A 152 -11.35 5.19 17.13
C GLN A 152 -12.61 5.41 16.28
N GLN A 153 -12.71 6.53 15.58
CA GLN A 153 -13.80 6.79 14.64
C GLN A 153 -13.83 5.73 13.54
N GLY A 154 -12.69 5.41 12.95
CA GLY A 154 -12.58 4.36 11.94
C GLY A 154 -12.97 2.97 12.46
N GLN A 155 -12.63 2.65 13.71
CA GLN A 155 -13.07 1.42 14.37
C GLN A 155 -14.59 1.32 14.49
N GLN A 156 -15.23 2.40 14.93
CA GLN A 156 -16.69 2.46 15.05
C GLN A 156 -17.36 2.27 13.69
N GLN A 157 -16.84 2.97 12.67
CA GLN A 157 -17.33 2.85 11.29
C GLN A 157 -17.14 1.42 10.77
N TRP A 158 -15.97 0.79 10.95
CA TRP A 158 -15.72 -0.58 10.57
C TRP A 158 -16.70 -1.57 11.20
N GLN A 159 -17.02 -1.39 12.47
CA GLN A 159 -17.97 -2.24 13.17
C GLN A 159 -19.42 -2.06 12.69
N ALA A 160 -19.82 -0.83 12.38
CA ALA A 160 -21.19 -0.49 11.99
C ALA A 160 -21.48 -0.75 10.51
N ASP A 161 -20.50 -0.56 9.60
CA ASP A 161 -20.71 -0.54 8.16
C ASP A 161 -20.31 -1.86 7.48
N ALA A 162 -21.31 -2.62 7.04
CA ALA A 162 -21.10 -3.85 6.29
C ALA A 162 -20.56 -3.60 4.87
N ALA A 163 -20.91 -2.48 4.23
CA ALA A 163 -20.40 -2.14 2.90
C ALA A 163 -18.90 -1.86 2.94
N LEU A 164 -18.43 -1.17 3.98
CA LEU A 164 -17.01 -0.94 4.22
C LEU A 164 -16.26 -2.26 4.41
N ARG A 165 -16.79 -3.20 5.23
CA ARG A 165 -16.19 -4.52 5.41
C ARG A 165 -16.14 -5.34 4.13
N ASN A 166 -17.20 -5.29 3.32
CA ASN A 166 -17.23 -5.97 2.03
C ASN A 166 -16.23 -5.36 1.04
N HIS A 167 -16.09 -4.03 1.02
CA HIS A 167 -15.13 -3.34 0.18
C HIS A 167 -13.69 -3.75 0.50
N PHE A 168 -13.36 -3.87 1.78
CA PHE A 168 -12.04 -4.30 2.25
C PHE A 168 -11.98 -5.79 2.61
N SER A 169 -12.62 -6.64 1.83
CA SER A 169 -12.57 -8.09 2.02
C SER A 169 -11.20 -8.70 1.67
N GLU A 170 -10.37 -7.98 0.92
CA GLU A 170 -9.04 -8.40 0.49
C GLU A 170 -8.00 -7.31 0.79
N MET A 171 -6.77 -7.74 1.13
CA MET A 171 -5.66 -6.83 1.43
C MET A 171 -5.33 -5.89 0.26
N GLY A 172 -5.51 -6.35 -0.97
CA GLY A 172 -5.29 -5.54 -2.18
C GLY A 172 -6.15 -4.28 -2.24
N ALA A 173 -7.38 -4.34 -1.75
CA ALA A 173 -8.23 -3.15 -1.67
C ALA A 173 -7.64 -2.10 -0.70
N LEU A 174 -7.09 -2.54 0.44
CA LEU A 174 -6.46 -1.62 1.40
C LEU A 174 -5.16 -1.01 0.87
N THR A 175 -4.33 -1.81 0.21
CA THR A 175 -3.01 -1.34 -0.22
C THR A 175 -3.06 -0.29 -1.31
N THR A 176 -4.12 -0.27 -2.12
CA THR A 176 -4.32 0.73 -3.18
C THR A 176 -5.22 1.89 -2.78
N ALA A 177 -5.90 1.80 -1.62
CA ALA A 177 -6.88 2.81 -1.20
C ALA A 177 -6.25 4.14 -0.79
N THR A 178 -6.95 5.22 -1.14
CA THR A 178 -6.80 6.58 -0.58
C THR A 178 -8.15 7.01 0.01
N PRO A 179 -8.21 8.01 0.92
CA PRO A 179 -9.48 8.52 1.44
C PRO A 179 -10.47 8.87 0.33
N ALA A 180 -10.02 9.62 -0.66
CA ALA A 180 -10.85 10.04 -1.79
C ALA A 180 -11.38 8.86 -2.61
N SER A 181 -10.61 7.78 -2.79
CA SER A 181 -11.06 6.58 -3.50
C SER A 181 -12.15 5.83 -2.74
N ILE A 182 -12.08 5.82 -1.41
CA ILE A 182 -13.10 5.21 -0.55
C ILE A 182 -14.40 6.02 -0.61
N GLU A 183 -14.31 7.33 -0.42
CA GLU A 183 -15.47 8.24 -0.45
C GLU A 183 -16.19 8.22 -1.81
N LYS A 184 -15.42 8.06 -2.89
CA LYS A 184 -15.99 7.87 -4.23
C LYS A 184 -16.76 6.53 -4.36
N ALA A 185 -16.21 5.45 -3.78
CA ALA A 185 -16.84 4.12 -3.85
C ALA A 185 -17.97 3.96 -2.82
N LEU A 186 -17.84 4.59 -1.66
CA LEU A 186 -18.73 4.51 -0.50
C LEU A 186 -18.98 5.94 0.02
N PRO A 187 -19.91 6.70 -0.57
CA PRO A 187 -20.11 8.13 -0.26
C PRO A 187 -20.55 8.45 1.18
N GLN A 188 -20.96 7.43 1.95
CA GLN A 188 -21.31 7.58 3.37
C GLN A 188 -20.14 7.28 4.31
N ALA A 189 -19.03 6.78 3.77
CA ALA A 189 -17.85 6.45 4.56
C ALA A 189 -16.95 7.68 4.73
N ASP A 190 -16.39 7.85 5.92
CA ASP A 190 -15.23 8.70 6.14
C ASP A 190 -13.97 7.90 5.73
N GLY A 191 -13.46 8.17 4.54
CA GLY A 191 -12.33 7.43 3.98
C GLY A 191 -11.06 7.56 4.81
N ARG A 192 -10.84 8.72 5.43
CA ARG A 192 -9.67 8.97 6.26
C ARG A 192 -9.73 8.21 7.58
N ALA A 193 -10.89 8.23 8.26
CA ALA A 193 -11.09 7.47 9.48
C ALA A 193 -11.00 5.95 9.22
N ALA A 194 -11.62 5.48 8.12
CA ALA A 194 -11.53 4.08 7.72
C ALA A 194 -10.07 3.63 7.55
N LEU A 195 -9.26 4.39 6.80
CA LEU A 195 -7.84 4.06 6.59
C LEU A 195 -7.01 4.17 7.87
N ALA A 196 -7.30 5.14 8.75
CA ALA A 196 -6.61 5.27 10.03
C ALA A 196 -6.74 4.01 10.88
N TYR A 197 -7.92 3.41 10.90
CA TYR A 197 -8.16 2.15 11.62
C TYR A 197 -7.56 0.95 10.88
N LEU A 198 -7.85 0.78 9.59
CA LEU A 198 -7.46 -0.40 8.83
C LEU A 198 -5.95 -0.53 8.64
N ARG A 199 -5.24 0.59 8.45
CA ARG A 199 -3.77 0.61 8.35
C ARG A 199 -3.09 0.32 9.70
N ALA A 200 -3.72 0.69 10.81
CA ALA A 200 -3.26 0.34 12.16
C ALA A 200 -3.63 -1.09 12.57
N HIS A 201 -4.65 -1.70 11.96
CA HIS A 201 -5.21 -3.00 12.29
C HIS A 201 -5.44 -3.87 11.03
N PRO A 202 -4.39 -4.16 10.23
CA PRO A 202 -4.54 -4.94 8.99
C PRO A 202 -5.07 -6.37 9.22
N GLU A 203 -4.94 -6.90 10.43
CA GLU A 203 -5.44 -8.22 10.82
C GLU A 203 -6.97 -8.35 10.69
N VAL A 204 -7.71 -7.24 10.80
CA VAL A 204 -9.19 -7.29 10.72
C VAL A 204 -9.70 -7.64 9.32
N ILE A 205 -8.90 -7.37 8.27
CA ILE A 205 -9.24 -7.71 6.88
C ILE A 205 -9.12 -9.22 6.66
N ASN A 206 -8.17 -9.86 7.32
CA ASN A 206 -7.93 -11.29 7.23
C ASN A 206 -8.61 -12.08 8.36
N ALA A 207 -9.41 -11.41 9.21
CA ALA A 207 -10.13 -12.08 10.28
C ALA A 207 -11.09 -13.14 9.70
N GLY A 208 -10.86 -14.39 10.07
CA GLY A 208 -11.61 -15.54 9.55
C GLY A 208 -11.03 -16.19 8.29
N LYS A 209 -10.00 -15.61 7.65
CA LYS A 209 -9.23 -16.27 6.59
C LYS A 209 -8.00 -16.95 7.20
N PRO A 210 -7.63 -18.16 6.76
CA PRO A 210 -6.39 -18.77 7.22
C PRO A 210 -5.19 -17.89 6.82
N THR A 211 -4.34 -17.56 7.78
CA THR A 211 -3.08 -16.84 7.51
C THR A 211 -2.18 -17.63 6.57
N GLY A 212 -1.24 -16.97 5.88
CA GLY A 212 -0.36 -17.62 4.89
C GLY A 212 0.31 -18.89 5.41
N THR A 213 0.74 -18.93 6.69
CA THR A 213 1.27 -20.15 7.35
C THR A 213 0.21 -21.22 7.56
N ALA A 214 -1.02 -20.84 7.87
CA ALA A 214 -2.13 -21.79 8.02
C ALA A 214 -2.60 -22.30 6.66
N LEU A 215 -2.64 -21.45 5.64
CA LEU A 215 -2.90 -21.83 4.24
C LEU A 215 -1.82 -22.78 3.70
N SER A 216 -0.55 -22.51 3.99
CA SER A 216 0.55 -23.41 3.59
C SER A 216 0.48 -24.74 4.30
N ARG A 217 0.10 -24.78 5.58
CA ARG A 217 -0.13 -26.02 6.33
C ARG A 217 -1.34 -26.78 5.80
N LEU A 218 -2.45 -26.11 5.51
CA LEU A 218 -3.65 -26.71 4.91
C LEU A 218 -3.32 -27.30 3.54
N ARG A 219 -2.66 -26.56 2.65
CA ARG A 219 -2.25 -27.08 1.33
C ARG A 219 -1.28 -28.23 1.44
N MET A 220 -0.36 -28.20 2.40
CA MET A 220 0.55 -29.32 2.65
C MET A 220 -0.18 -30.54 3.18
N GLN A 221 -1.18 -30.36 4.06
CA GLN A 221 -2.03 -31.45 4.54
C GLN A 221 -2.90 -32.04 3.43
N GLU A 222 -3.50 -31.20 2.57
CA GLU A 222 -4.27 -31.61 1.40
C GLU A 222 -3.40 -32.37 0.40
N SER A 223 -2.18 -31.87 0.12
CA SER A 223 -1.23 -32.55 -0.76
C SER A 223 -0.77 -33.90 -0.19
N LEU A 224 -0.51 -33.99 1.11
CA LEU A 224 -0.17 -35.24 1.79
C LEU A 224 -1.34 -36.21 1.77
N ALA A 225 -2.57 -35.75 2.00
CA ALA A 225 -3.77 -36.58 1.92
C ALA A 225 -4.00 -37.12 0.50
N ALA A 226 -3.80 -36.27 -0.53
CA ALA A 226 -3.90 -36.67 -1.94
C ALA A 226 -2.84 -37.71 -2.31
N LEU A 227 -1.61 -37.55 -1.82
CA LEU A 227 -0.55 -38.57 -2.03
C LEU A 227 -0.88 -39.90 -1.36
N HIS A 228 -1.47 -39.89 -0.17
CA HIS A 228 -1.89 -41.12 0.53
C HIS A 228 -3.10 -41.79 -0.13
N SER A 229 -3.97 -41.03 -0.78
CA SER A 229 -5.10 -41.58 -1.56
C SER A 229 -4.74 -42.04 -2.97
N GLY A 230 -3.49 -41.82 -3.42
CA GLY A 230 -3.02 -42.15 -4.77
C GLY A 230 -3.45 -41.16 -5.85
N ASP A 231 -4.05 -40.02 -5.48
CA ASP A 231 -4.43 -38.94 -6.41
C ASP A 231 -3.28 -37.96 -6.63
N THR A 232 -2.36 -38.35 -7.51
CA THR A 232 -1.18 -37.52 -7.85
C THR A 232 -1.54 -36.23 -8.59
N ALA A 233 -2.72 -36.16 -9.24
CA ALA A 233 -3.16 -34.95 -9.94
C ALA A 233 -3.64 -33.85 -8.95
N ALA A 234 -4.19 -34.23 -7.80
CA ALA A 234 -4.58 -33.29 -6.75
C ALA A 234 -3.39 -32.81 -5.90
N ALA A 235 -2.32 -33.60 -5.81
CA ALA A 235 -1.13 -33.25 -5.03
C ALA A 235 -0.24 -32.16 -5.67
N MET A 236 -0.42 -31.89 -6.98
CA MET A 236 0.39 -30.92 -7.76
C MET A 236 -0.33 -29.57 -7.99
N ARG A 237 -1.48 -29.32 -7.39
CA ARG A 237 -2.21 -28.04 -7.45
C ARG A 237 -1.98 -27.26 -6.18
#